data_320812c03324d0a03864b1ce6f38bc2f
#
_entry.id   320812c03324d0a03864b1ce6f38bc2f
#
_cell.length_a   1.000
_cell.length_b   1.000
_cell.length_c   1.000
_cell.angle_alpha   90.00
_cell.angle_beta   90.00
_cell.angle_gamma   90.00
#
_symmetry.space_group_name_H-M   'P 1'
#
loop_
_entity.id
_entity.type
_entity.pdbx_description
1 polymer ?
#
loop_
_entity_poly.entity_id
_entity_poly.type
_entity_poly.pdbx_seq_one_letter_code
_entity_poly.pdbx_strand_id
1 'polypeptide(L)'
;MSAENQIRETVTSSDVVLFMKGTASMPQCGFSSQIAGILNYMGVEYQDVNVLADDAIRQGIKGYSDWPTIPQLYVKGEFIGGCDIVRDMTLSGELDGLSLIHISEPTRPY
;
A
#
# COMPACT_ATOMS: atom_id res chain seq x y z
N MET A 1 -3.83 23.30 -0.17
CA MET A 1 -3.02 22.24 0.43
C MET A 1 -2.21 21.56 -0.67
N SER A 2 -0.94 21.33 -0.42
CA SER A 2 -0.10 20.69 -1.43
C SER A 2 -0.37 19.20 -1.51
N ALA A 3 0.00 18.60 -2.65
CA ALA A 3 -0.14 17.15 -2.81
C ALA A 3 0.69 16.40 -1.77
N GLU A 4 1.86 16.93 -1.43
CA GLU A 4 2.70 16.31 -0.40
C GLU A 4 2.00 16.26 0.95
N ASN A 5 1.31 17.32 1.34
CA ASN A 5 0.58 17.33 2.60
C ASN A 5 -0.57 16.34 2.58
N GLN A 6 -1.29 16.25 1.46
CA GLN A 6 -2.37 15.29 1.30
C GLN A 6 -1.86 13.86 1.41
N ILE A 7 -0.72 13.60 0.79
CA ILE A 7 -0.11 12.26 0.83
C ILE A 7 0.30 11.93 2.26
N ARG A 8 0.94 12.87 2.95
CA ARG A 8 1.38 12.66 4.32
C ARG A 8 0.20 12.35 5.24
N GLU A 9 -0.89 13.09 5.10
CA GLU A 9 -2.09 12.82 5.88
C GLU A 9 -2.67 11.46 5.55
N THR A 10 -2.70 11.12 4.27
CA THR A 10 -3.26 9.86 3.81
C THR A 10 -2.47 8.67 4.36
N VAL A 11 -1.14 8.70 4.25
CA VAL A 11 -0.33 7.55 4.68
C VAL A 11 -0.35 7.36 6.19
N THR A 12 -0.73 8.39 6.94
CA THR A 12 -0.83 8.27 8.39
C THR A 12 -2.28 8.10 8.87
N SER A 13 -3.25 8.17 7.97
CA SER A 13 -4.67 8.06 8.34
C SER A 13 -5.09 6.62 8.62
N SER A 14 -4.37 5.66 8.10
CA SER A 14 -4.63 4.23 8.30
C SER A 14 -3.31 3.52 8.48
N ASP A 15 -3.35 2.38 9.15
CA ASP A 15 -2.13 1.60 9.37
C ASP A 15 -1.55 1.07 8.07
N VAL A 16 -2.42 0.73 7.11
CA VAL A 16 -1.99 0.20 5.82
C VAL A 16 -2.65 1.01 4.72
N VAL A 17 -1.85 1.57 3.83
CA VAL A 17 -2.35 2.37 2.72
C VAL A 17 -1.67 1.90 1.43
N LEU A 18 -2.47 1.61 0.42
CA LEU A 18 -1.98 1.19 -0.88
C LEU A 18 -2.34 2.24 -1.93
N PHE A 19 -1.33 2.87 -2.51
CA PHE A 19 -1.51 3.74 -3.67
C PHE A 19 -1.48 2.86 -4.90
N MET A 20 -2.55 2.85 -5.67
CA MET A 20 -2.70 1.91 -6.78
C MET A 20 -3.39 2.57 -7.96
N LYS A 21 -3.31 1.91 -9.10
CA LYS A 21 -4.08 2.32 -10.29
C LYS A 21 -5.41 1.60 -10.24
N GLY A 22 -6.48 2.36 -10.10
CA GLY A 22 -7.82 1.83 -9.90
C GLY A 22 -8.13 1.71 -8.42
N THR A 23 -9.08 0.86 -8.10
CA THR A 23 -9.50 0.61 -6.71
C THR A 23 -9.28 -0.85 -6.35
N ALA A 24 -9.37 -1.16 -5.06
CA ALA A 24 -9.20 -2.54 -4.60
C ALA A 24 -10.21 -3.48 -5.25
N SER A 25 -11.43 -2.98 -5.49
CA SER A 25 -12.48 -3.79 -6.13
C SER A 25 -12.35 -3.83 -7.65
N MET A 26 -11.68 -2.84 -8.24
CA MET A 26 -11.51 -2.76 -9.70
C MET A 26 -10.10 -2.24 -10.04
N PRO A 27 -9.07 -3.06 -9.83
CA PRO A 27 -7.71 -2.63 -10.19
C PRO A 27 -7.58 -2.43 -11.70
N GLN A 28 -6.88 -1.38 -12.09
CA GLN A 28 -6.66 -1.04 -13.49
C GLN A 28 -5.25 -1.40 -13.98
N CYS A 29 -4.48 -2.08 -13.15
CA CYS A 29 -3.11 -2.43 -13.45
C CYS A 29 -2.81 -3.79 -12.84
N GLY A 30 -2.14 -4.67 -13.58
CA GLY A 30 -1.81 -6.00 -13.09
C GLY A 30 -0.97 -5.98 -11.82
N PHE A 31 -0.04 -5.04 -11.72
CA PHE A 31 0.79 -4.92 -10.53
C PHE A 31 -0.02 -4.47 -9.31
N SER A 32 -0.94 -3.52 -9.52
CA SER A 32 -1.85 -3.10 -8.45
C SER A 32 -2.75 -4.24 -8.01
N SER A 33 -3.22 -5.02 -8.97
CA SER A 33 -4.06 -6.18 -8.68
C SER A 33 -3.31 -7.21 -7.84
N GLN A 34 -2.02 -7.42 -8.11
CA GLN A 34 -1.22 -8.38 -7.35
C GLN A 34 -1.12 -7.99 -5.89
N ILE A 35 -0.80 -6.73 -5.60
CA ILE A 35 -0.66 -6.28 -4.22
C ILE A 35 -2.01 -6.32 -3.50
N ALA A 36 -3.06 -5.85 -4.15
CA ALA A 36 -4.39 -5.91 -3.58
C ALA A 36 -4.78 -7.35 -3.24
N GLY A 37 -4.46 -8.27 -4.15
CA GLY A 37 -4.71 -9.68 -3.92
C GLY A 37 -3.94 -10.25 -2.74
N ILE A 38 -2.67 -9.85 -2.60
CA ILE A 38 -1.83 -10.29 -1.48
C ILE A 38 -2.42 -9.81 -0.15
N LEU A 39 -2.78 -8.54 -0.08
CA LEU A 39 -3.35 -7.98 1.15
C LEU A 39 -4.70 -8.62 1.49
N ASN A 40 -5.51 -8.88 0.48
CA ASN A 40 -6.79 -9.57 0.68
C ASN A 40 -6.57 -11.00 1.17
N TYR A 41 -5.60 -11.69 0.59
CA TYR A 41 -5.28 -13.06 1.00
C TYR A 41 -4.82 -13.11 2.45
N MET A 42 -4.07 -12.10 2.88
CA MET A 42 -3.58 -12.02 4.26
C MET A 42 -4.67 -11.60 5.24
N GLY A 43 -5.81 -11.15 4.75
CA GLY A 43 -6.88 -10.67 5.62
C GLY A 43 -6.60 -9.32 6.25
N VAL A 44 -5.74 -8.53 5.65
CA VAL A 44 -5.36 -7.22 6.17
C VAL A 44 -6.32 -6.16 5.66
N GLU A 45 -6.82 -5.33 6.56
CA GLU A 45 -7.60 -4.17 6.16
C GLU A 45 -6.65 -3.07 5.70
N TYR A 46 -6.97 -2.45 4.60
CA TYR A 46 -6.13 -1.38 4.07
C TYR A 46 -6.98 -0.34 3.36
N GLN A 47 -6.45 0.86 3.28
CA GLN A 47 -7.07 1.93 2.50
C GLN A 47 -6.44 1.93 1.12
N ASP A 48 -7.27 1.86 0.08
CA ASP A 48 -6.79 1.97 -1.29
C ASP A 48 -6.95 3.42 -1.75
N VAL A 49 -5.93 3.91 -2.45
CA VAL A 49 -5.95 5.25 -3.01
C VAL A 49 -5.75 5.13 -4.52
N ASN A 50 -6.78 5.53 -5.27
CA ASN A 50 -6.74 5.44 -6.72
C ASN A 50 -6.02 6.65 -7.30
N VAL A 51 -4.76 6.48 -7.69
CA VAL A 51 -3.97 7.58 -8.23
C VAL A 51 -4.44 8.03 -9.62
N LEU A 52 -5.26 7.21 -10.29
CA LEU A 52 -5.82 7.62 -11.58
C LEU A 52 -6.92 8.67 -11.43
N ALA A 53 -7.50 8.77 -10.23
CA ALA A 53 -8.54 9.74 -9.97
C ALA A 53 -8.00 11.13 -9.63
N ASP A 54 -6.72 11.25 -9.32
CA ASP A 54 -6.11 12.52 -8.92
C ASP A 54 -4.65 12.56 -9.40
N ASP A 55 -4.44 13.31 -10.49
CA ASP A 55 -3.11 13.40 -11.09
C ASP A 55 -2.08 14.05 -10.17
N ALA A 56 -2.50 14.98 -9.33
CA ALA A 56 -1.59 15.61 -8.38
C ALA A 56 -1.04 14.59 -7.38
N ILE A 57 -1.89 13.69 -6.92
CA ILE A 57 -1.45 12.60 -6.04
C ILE A 57 -0.55 11.64 -6.81
N ARG A 58 -0.92 11.32 -8.05
CA ARG A 58 -0.14 10.40 -8.88
C ARG A 58 1.30 10.90 -9.06
N GLN A 59 1.45 12.17 -9.37
CA GLN A 59 2.77 12.75 -9.54
C GLN A 59 3.47 12.96 -8.20
N GLY A 60 2.72 13.44 -7.21
CA GLY A 60 3.27 13.75 -5.90
C GLY A 60 3.80 12.53 -5.14
N ILE A 61 3.13 11.38 -5.28
CA ILE A 61 3.55 10.19 -4.54
C ILE A 61 4.93 9.70 -5.00
N LYS A 62 5.24 9.90 -6.27
CA LYS A 62 6.55 9.48 -6.79
C LYS A 62 7.66 10.31 -6.16
N GLY A 63 7.45 11.60 -5.99
CA GLY A 63 8.40 12.47 -5.31
C GLY A 63 8.46 12.20 -3.82
N TYR A 64 7.32 11.96 -3.21
CA TYR A 64 7.23 11.72 -1.78
C TYR A 64 8.03 10.49 -1.35
N SER A 65 7.91 9.41 -2.10
CA SER A 65 8.60 8.15 -1.80
C SER A 65 9.97 8.04 -2.44
N ASP A 66 10.28 8.93 -3.38
CA ASP A 66 11.45 8.82 -4.25
C ASP A 66 11.44 7.48 -5.00
N TRP A 67 10.23 7.03 -5.37
CA TRP A 67 10.02 5.76 -6.07
C TRP A 67 9.17 6.03 -7.30
N PRO A 68 9.61 5.63 -8.50
CA PRO A 68 9.01 6.12 -9.76
C PRO A 68 7.73 5.41 -10.18
N THR A 69 7.40 4.30 -9.57
CA THR A 69 6.30 3.46 -10.07
C THR A 69 5.18 3.29 -9.06
N ILE A 70 4.00 2.99 -9.57
CA ILE A 70 2.81 2.63 -8.83
C ILE A 70 2.56 1.14 -9.13
N PRO A 71 2.15 0.31 -8.20
CA PRO A 71 1.63 0.62 -6.86
C PRO A 71 2.72 0.84 -5.81
N GLN A 72 2.31 1.45 -4.70
CA GLN A 72 3.19 1.68 -3.56
C GLN A 72 2.44 1.36 -2.27
N LEU A 73 3.08 0.58 -1.40
CA LEU A 73 2.48 0.17 -0.13
C LEU A 73 3.14 0.91 1.02
N TYR A 74 2.31 1.44 1.93
CA TYR A 74 2.76 2.12 3.15
C TYR A 74 2.18 1.40 4.36
N VAL A 75 3.01 1.22 5.39
CA VAL A 75 2.59 0.63 6.66
C VAL A 75 2.96 1.59 7.76
N LYS A 76 1.95 2.06 8.50
CA LYS A 76 2.11 3.01 9.59
C LYS A 76 2.91 4.24 9.16
N GLY A 77 2.60 4.74 7.96
CA GLY A 77 3.22 5.93 7.42
C GLY A 77 4.57 5.70 6.76
N GLU A 78 5.07 4.47 6.78
CA GLU A 78 6.39 4.15 6.26
C GLU A 78 6.28 3.45 4.92
N PHE A 79 7.07 3.91 3.95
CA PHE A 79 7.09 3.31 2.61
C PHE A 79 7.72 1.92 2.66
N ILE A 80 6.97 0.93 2.20
CA ILE A 80 7.46 -0.45 2.17
C ILE A 80 8.05 -0.79 0.80
N GLY A 81 7.34 -0.44 -0.27
CA GLY A 81 7.84 -0.72 -1.61
C GLY A 81 6.73 -0.89 -2.62
N GLY A 82 7.13 -1.29 -3.82
CA GLY A 82 6.22 -1.58 -4.92
C GLY A 82 5.92 -3.06 -5.02
N CYS A 83 5.40 -3.45 -6.19
CA CYS A 83 4.92 -4.81 -6.39
C CYS A 83 5.99 -5.88 -6.14
N ASP A 84 7.18 -5.69 -6.70
CA ASP A 84 8.23 -6.71 -6.58
C ASP A 84 8.69 -6.90 -5.15
N ILE A 85 8.86 -5.79 -4.43
CA ILE A 85 9.32 -5.83 -3.05
C ILE A 85 8.26 -6.47 -2.16
N VAL A 86 7.00 -6.08 -2.33
CA VAL A 86 5.91 -6.65 -1.53
C VAL A 86 5.77 -8.14 -1.79
N ARG A 87 5.89 -8.56 -3.05
CA ARG A 87 5.83 -9.98 -3.39
C ARG A 87 6.97 -10.76 -2.73
N ASP A 88 8.19 -10.21 -2.78
CA ASP A 88 9.34 -10.87 -2.19
C ASP A 88 9.20 -10.96 -0.67
N MET A 89 8.71 -9.91 -0.03
CA MET A 89 8.48 -9.93 1.41
C MET A 89 7.41 -10.94 1.79
N THR A 90 6.40 -11.12 0.94
CA THR A 90 5.36 -12.11 1.18
C THR A 90 5.93 -13.52 1.12
N LEU A 91 6.77 -13.79 0.11
CA LEU A 91 7.35 -15.10 -0.07
C LEU A 91 8.35 -15.45 1.04
N SER A 92 9.06 -14.47 1.54
CA SER A 92 10.05 -14.68 2.61
C SER A 92 9.43 -14.68 4.01
N GLY A 93 8.16 -14.26 4.13
CA GLY A 93 7.51 -14.13 5.42
C GLY A 93 7.77 -12.80 6.12
N GLU A 94 8.58 -11.93 5.53
CA GLU A 94 8.89 -10.64 6.14
C GLU A 94 7.65 -9.75 6.27
N LEU A 95 6.75 -9.82 5.31
CA LEU A 95 5.54 -9.01 5.36
C LEU A 95 4.67 -9.41 6.55
N ASP A 96 4.59 -10.69 6.85
CA ASP A 96 3.88 -11.19 8.00
C ASP A 96 4.49 -10.69 9.31
N GLY A 97 5.79 -10.48 9.31
CA GLY A 97 6.51 -10.00 10.49
C GLY A 97 6.32 -8.52 10.75
N LEU A 98 5.74 -7.77 9.82
CA LEU A 98 5.44 -6.38 10.05
C LEU A 98 4.22 -6.26 10.93
N SER A 99 3.99 -5.07 11.44
CA SER A 99 2.88 -4.83 12.36
C SER A 99 1.51 -5.01 11.72
N LEU A 100 1.43 -5.32 10.43
CA LEU A 100 0.18 -5.63 9.76
C LEU A 100 -0.59 -6.72 10.46
N ILE A 101 0.10 -7.80 10.78
CA ILE A 101 -0.54 -8.97 11.40
C ILE A 101 -1.01 -8.64 12.80
N HIS A 102 -0.24 -7.85 13.51
CA HIS A 102 -0.60 -7.48 14.86
C HIS A 102 -1.84 -6.61 14.91
N ILE A 103 -2.08 -5.84 13.86
CA ILE A 103 -3.23 -4.99 13.78
C ILE A 103 -4.50 -5.82 13.68
N SER A 104 -4.47 -6.82 12.82
CA SER A 104 -5.67 -7.56 12.48
C SER A 104 -5.87 -8.79 13.34
N GLU A 105 -4.79 -9.36 13.88
CA GLU A 105 -4.91 -10.66 14.52
C GLU A 105 -3.86 -10.88 15.60
N PRO A 106 -4.01 -10.22 16.73
CA PRO A 106 -3.00 -10.34 17.79
C PRO A 106 -2.96 -11.71 18.45
N THR A 107 -3.95 -12.52 18.21
CA THR A 107 -4.04 -13.83 18.87
C THR A 107 -3.75 -14.99 17.94
N ARG A 108 -3.12 -14.74 16.82
CA ARG A 108 -2.81 -15.82 15.89
C ARG A 108 -1.96 -16.87 16.57
N PRO A 109 -2.30 -18.12 16.38
CA PRO A 109 -1.64 -19.18 17.13
C PRO A 109 -0.29 -19.62 16.58
N TYR A 110 0.17 -19.05 15.49
CA TYR A 110 1.46 -19.47 14.94
C TYR A 110 2.41 -18.33 14.69
#